data_c8e645a3078a0a2b14a9579e38393341
#
_entry.id   c8e645a3078a0a2b14a9579e38393341
#
_cell.length_a   1.000
_cell.length_b   1.000
_cell.length_c   1.000
_cell.angle_alpha   90.00
_cell.angle_beta   90.00
_cell.angle_gamma   90.00
#
_symmetry.space_group_name_H-M   'P 1'
#
loop_
_entity.id
_entity.type
_entity.pdbx_description
1 polymer ?
#
loop_
_entity_poly.entity_id
_entity_poly.type
_entity_poly.pdbx_seq_one_letter_code
_entity_poly.pdbx_strand_id
1 'polypeptide(L)'
;MRMSDVIEDFIKDLFDEDDSDLIEIQRNELAEHFNCVPSQINYVISTRFKPSQGYYVESKRGGGGNIKIKKITNTKSDYIMHIINNIGKTITTNDIDILISDF
;
A
#
# COMPACT_ATOMS: atom_id res chain seq x y z
N MET A 1 -13.26 20.21 -3.85
CA MET A 1 -12.49 19.05 -3.39
C MET A 1 -11.22 18.96 -4.25
N ARG A 2 -10.08 18.75 -3.62
CA ARG A 2 -8.83 18.66 -4.37
C ARG A 2 -8.76 17.34 -5.12
N MET A 3 -8.03 17.32 -6.23
CA MET A 3 -7.82 16.11 -7.00
C MET A 3 -7.23 14.99 -6.13
N SER A 4 -6.30 15.32 -5.25
CA SER A 4 -5.70 14.35 -4.32
C SER A 4 -6.74 13.68 -3.44
N ASP A 5 -7.71 14.43 -2.95
CA ASP A 5 -8.79 13.88 -2.12
C ASP A 5 -9.69 12.94 -2.90
N VAL A 6 -9.99 13.30 -4.15
CA VAL A 6 -10.83 12.47 -5.02
C VAL A 6 -10.13 11.14 -5.34
N ILE A 7 -8.85 11.20 -5.67
CA ILE A 7 -8.06 10.01 -5.96
C ILE A 7 -7.95 9.13 -4.71
N GLU A 8 -7.70 9.73 -3.57
CA GLU A 8 -7.61 9.01 -2.30
C GLU A 8 -8.91 8.26 -2.00
N ASP A 9 -10.05 8.93 -2.14
CA ASP A 9 -11.35 8.32 -1.90
C ASP A 9 -11.63 7.18 -2.86
N PHE A 10 -11.27 7.36 -4.12
CA PHE A 10 -11.44 6.31 -5.13
C PHE A 10 -10.65 5.05 -4.75
N ILE A 11 -9.40 5.21 -4.34
CA ILE A 11 -8.56 4.07 -3.97
C ILE A 11 -9.11 3.39 -2.72
N LYS A 12 -9.55 4.16 -1.74
CA LYS A 12 -10.16 3.59 -0.53
C LYS A 12 -11.44 2.82 -0.84
N ASP A 13 -12.23 3.30 -1.79
CA ASP A 13 -13.44 2.61 -2.22
C ASP A 13 -13.13 1.27 -2.88
N LEU A 14 -11.98 1.15 -3.57
CA LEU A 14 -11.57 -0.13 -4.15
C LEU A 14 -11.36 -1.20 -3.09
N PHE A 15 -10.82 -0.84 -1.94
CA PHE A 15 -10.69 -1.79 -0.83
C PHE A 15 -12.06 -2.26 -0.34
N ASP A 16 -13.02 -1.34 -0.25
CA ASP A 16 -14.36 -1.67 0.23
C ASP A 16 -15.13 -2.53 -0.76
N GLU A 17 -15.02 -2.24 -2.05
CA GLU A 17 -15.73 -2.99 -3.10
C GLU A 17 -15.31 -4.45 -3.17
N ASP A 18 -14.00 -4.70 -3.07
CA ASP A 18 -13.45 -6.04 -3.17
C ASP A 18 -13.44 -6.77 -1.83
N ASP A 19 -13.77 -6.08 -0.75
CA ASP A 19 -13.64 -6.59 0.61
C ASP A 19 -12.26 -7.22 0.81
N SER A 20 -11.24 -6.54 0.31
CA SER A 20 -9.87 -7.03 0.27
C SER A 20 -8.94 -6.03 0.94
N ASP A 21 -7.87 -6.55 1.52
CA ASP A 21 -6.82 -5.74 2.12
C ASP A 21 -5.70 -5.40 1.13
N LEU A 22 -5.79 -5.93 -0.08
CA LEU A 22 -4.78 -5.72 -1.11
C LEU A 22 -5.46 -5.32 -2.41
N ILE A 23 -5.00 -4.21 -2.99
CA ILE A 23 -5.43 -3.79 -4.32
C ILE A 23 -4.21 -3.57 -5.20
N GLU A 24 -4.43 -3.70 -6.50
CA GLU A 24 -3.41 -3.47 -7.51
C GLU A 24 -3.96 -2.48 -8.51
N ILE A 25 -3.21 -1.40 -8.76
CA ILE A 25 -3.61 -0.35 -9.70
C ILE A 25 -2.47 -0.08 -10.66
N GLN A 26 -2.81 0.43 -11.84
CA GLN A 26 -1.83 0.91 -12.80
C GLN A 26 -1.85 2.43 -12.81
N ARG A 27 -0.69 3.01 -12.55
CA ARG A 27 -0.54 4.46 -12.41
C ARG A 27 -1.01 5.22 -13.65
N ASN A 28 -0.58 4.78 -14.83
CA ASN A 28 -0.93 5.46 -16.06
C ASN A 28 -2.43 5.37 -16.36
N GLU A 29 -3.01 4.21 -16.11
CA GLU A 29 -4.44 3.99 -16.31
C GLU A 29 -5.26 4.86 -15.34
N LEU A 30 -4.84 4.93 -14.10
CA LEU A 30 -5.52 5.75 -13.10
C LEU A 30 -5.40 7.24 -13.43
N ALA A 31 -4.21 7.66 -13.89
CA ALA A 31 -4.00 9.04 -14.31
C ALA A 31 -4.92 9.41 -15.48
N GLU A 32 -5.08 8.50 -16.42
CA GLU A 32 -5.98 8.71 -17.55
C GLU A 32 -7.43 8.81 -17.09
N HIS A 33 -7.83 7.95 -16.16
CA HIS A 33 -9.18 7.96 -15.61
C HIS A 33 -9.52 9.30 -14.95
N PHE A 34 -8.58 9.88 -14.23
CA PHE A 34 -8.77 11.17 -13.55
C PHE A 34 -8.34 12.37 -14.40
N ASN A 35 -7.91 12.12 -15.63
CA ASN A 35 -7.45 13.17 -16.53
C ASN A 35 -6.35 14.02 -15.89
N CYS A 36 -5.36 13.37 -15.32
CA CYS A 36 -4.21 14.01 -14.69
C CYS A 36 -2.92 13.33 -15.14
N VAL A 37 -1.78 13.87 -14.71
CA VAL A 37 -0.48 13.30 -15.03
C VAL A 37 -0.13 12.18 -14.04
N PRO A 38 0.66 11.18 -14.47
CA PRO A 38 1.03 10.08 -13.57
C PRO A 38 1.73 10.52 -12.29
N SER A 39 2.48 11.62 -12.33
CA SER A 39 3.12 12.15 -11.13
C SER A 39 2.12 12.56 -10.06
N GLN A 40 0.91 12.95 -10.44
CA GLN A 40 -0.15 13.27 -9.49
C GLN A 40 -0.58 12.01 -8.72
N ILE A 41 -0.64 10.87 -9.40
CA ILE A 41 -0.95 9.61 -8.75
C ILE A 41 0.15 9.25 -7.76
N ASN A 42 1.42 9.38 -8.17
CA ASN A 42 2.55 9.13 -7.26
C ASN A 42 2.48 10.02 -6.02
N TYR A 43 2.13 11.28 -6.20
CA TYR A 43 2.02 12.23 -5.10
C TYR A 43 0.96 11.76 -4.09
N VAL A 44 -0.20 11.36 -4.58
CA VAL A 44 -1.29 10.87 -3.70
C VAL A 44 -0.84 9.62 -2.94
N ILE A 45 -0.24 8.67 -3.64
CA ILE A 45 0.22 7.44 -3.03
C ILE A 45 1.26 7.74 -1.94
N SER A 46 2.23 8.59 -2.24
CA SER A 46 3.32 8.87 -1.30
C SER A 46 2.89 9.71 -0.11
N THR A 47 1.81 10.48 -0.22
CA THR A 47 1.36 11.37 0.85
C THR A 47 0.15 10.87 1.62
N ARG A 48 -0.70 10.03 1.00
CA ARG A 48 -1.96 9.59 1.60
C ARG A 48 -1.98 8.10 1.97
N PHE A 49 -1.01 7.32 1.48
CA PHE A 49 -0.96 5.89 1.72
C PHE A 49 0.40 5.49 2.31
N LYS A 50 0.76 6.15 3.40
CA LYS A 50 2.00 5.89 4.12
C LYS A 50 1.81 4.78 5.14
N PRO A 51 2.90 4.10 5.54
CA PRO A 51 2.82 3.12 6.64
C PRO A 51 2.25 3.72 7.91
N SER A 52 2.53 4.98 8.19
CA SER A 52 1.98 5.68 9.36
C SER A 52 0.45 5.82 9.30
N GLN A 53 -0.12 5.68 8.13
CA GLN A 53 -1.57 5.78 7.89
C GLN A 53 -2.22 4.42 7.75
N GLY A 54 -1.45 3.35 7.93
CA GLY A 54 -1.97 1.99 7.88
C GLY A 54 -1.89 1.32 6.52
N TYR A 55 -0.95 1.74 5.68
CA TYR A 55 -0.81 1.17 4.33
C TYR A 55 0.63 0.78 4.05
N TYR A 56 0.78 -0.21 3.21
CA TYR A 56 2.06 -0.62 2.65
C TYR A 56 1.96 -0.58 1.13
N VAL A 57 2.92 0.07 0.50
CA VAL A 57 2.89 0.28 -0.95
C VAL A 57 4.12 -0.34 -1.59
N GLU A 58 3.90 -1.09 -2.65
CA GLU A 58 4.95 -1.64 -3.49
C GLU A 58 4.69 -1.20 -4.92
N SER A 59 5.68 -0.54 -5.54
CA SER A 59 5.55 -0.14 -6.94
C SER A 59 6.62 -0.79 -7.80
N LYS A 60 6.22 -1.14 -9.02
CA LYS A 60 7.11 -1.70 -10.02
C LYS A 60 7.28 -0.70 -11.15
N ARG A 61 8.50 -0.59 -11.67
CA ARG A 61 8.79 0.21 -12.83
C ARG A 61 8.45 -0.56 -14.10
N GLY A 62 8.06 0.16 -15.14
CA GLY A 62 7.75 -0.39 -16.44
C GLY A 62 6.28 -0.82 -16.56
N GLY A 63 5.84 -1.12 -17.76
CA GLY A 63 4.53 -1.68 -18.02
C GLY A 63 3.35 -0.86 -17.54
N GLY A 64 3.43 0.47 -17.53
CA GLY A 64 2.33 1.32 -17.10
C GLY A 64 2.34 1.70 -15.63
N GLY A 65 3.35 1.26 -14.88
CA GLY A 65 3.50 1.64 -13.47
C GLY A 65 2.55 0.89 -12.54
N ASN A 66 2.85 -0.37 -12.31
CA ASN A 66 2.03 -1.20 -11.42
C ASN A 66 2.29 -0.83 -9.96
N ILE A 67 1.22 -0.57 -9.20
CA ILE A 67 1.28 -0.22 -7.79
C ILE A 67 0.37 -1.17 -7.01
N LYS A 68 0.94 -1.80 -6.00
CA LYS A 68 0.18 -2.63 -5.06
C LYS A 68 0.08 -1.90 -3.73
N ILE A 69 -1.14 -1.77 -3.22
CA ILE A 69 -1.38 -1.13 -1.93
C ILE A 69 -2.05 -2.14 -1.02
N LYS A 70 -1.41 -2.38 0.11
CA LYS A 70 -1.95 -3.27 1.12
C LYS A 70 -2.38 -2.47 2.33
N LYS A 71 -3.60 -2.69 2.76
CA LYS A 71 -4.13 -2.10 3.98
C LYS A 71 -3.67 -2.95 5.16
N ILE A 72 -2.97 -2.33 6.10
CA ILE A 72 -2.53 -3.00 7.32
C ILE A 72 -3.68 -2.96 8.30
N THR A 73 -4.27 -4.11 8.56
CA THR A 73 -5.30 -4.20 9.57
C THR A 73 -4.63 -4.21 10.94
N ASN A 74 -5.16 -3.51 11.80
CA ASN A 74 -4.84 -2.99 13.10
C ASN A 74 -4.20 -3.90 14.14
N THR A 75 -3.75 -5.07 13.87
CA THR A 75 -3.15 -5.89 14.89
C THR A 75 -1.65 -5.99 14.70
N LYS A 76 -0.96 -5.95 15.81
CA LYS A 76 0.46 -6.14 15.88
C LYS A 76 0.88 -7.47 15.26
N SER A 77 0.08 -8.51 15.43
CA SER A 77 0.36 -9.81 14.85
C SER A 77 0.25 -9.81 13.33
N ASP A 78 -0.71 -9.08 12.76
CA ASP A 78 -0.82 -8.94 11.31
C ASP A 78 0.40 -8.24 10.73
N TYR A 79 0.88 -7.21 11.40
CA TYR A 79 2.07 -6.50 10.99
C TYR A 79 3.30 -7.40 11.04
N ILE A 80 3.45 -8.17 12.10
CA ILE A 80 4.55 -9.10 12.26
C ILE A 80 4.51 -10.18 11.19
N MET A 81 3.35 -10.75 10.92
CA MET A 81 3.19 -11.75 9.87
C MET A 81 3.55 -11.20 8.50
N HIS A 82 3.19 -9.95 8.24
CA HIS A 82 3.54 -9.30 6.99
C HIS A 82 5.06 -9.15 6.85
N ILE A 83 5.75 -8.74 7.91
CA ILE A 83 7.21 -8.62 7.92
C ILE A 83 7.85 -9.99 7.67
N ILE A 84 7.39 -11.02 8.34
CA ILE A 84 7.92 -12.36 8.20
C ILE A 84 7.78 -12.85 6.77
N ASN A 85 6.62 -12.62 6.14
CA ASN A 85 6.39 -13.05 4.77
C ASN A 85 7.29 -12.32 3.78
N ASN A 86 7.59 -11.04 4.03
CA ASN A 86 8.42 -10.25 3.13
C ASN A 86 9.91 -10.53 3.27
N ILE A 87 10.36 -10.79 4.48
CA ILE A 87 11.79 -11.06 4.73
C ILE A 87 12.16 -12.47 4.31
N GLY A 88 11.18 -13.36 4.27
CA GLY A 88 11.39 -14.72 3.82
C GLY A 88 11.61 -15.69 4.97
N LYS A 89 12.11 -16.87 4.62
CA LYS A 89 12.14 -18.01 5.52
C LYS A 89 13.41 -18.13 6.36
N THR A 90 14.27 -17.14 6.29
CA THR A 90 15.56 -17.18 6.98
C THR A 90 15.54 -16.52 8.35
N ILE A 91 14.41 -15.99 8.78
CA ILE A 91 14.29 -15.37 10.10
C ILE A 91 14.40 -16.44 11.18
N THR A 92 15.31 -16.21 12.13
CA THR A 92 15.46 -17.07 13.30
C THR A 92 14.45 -16.67 14.37
N THR A 93 14.31 -17.54 15.38
CA THR A 93 13.47 -17.23 16.54
C THR A 93 13.95 -15.94 17.26
N ASN A 94 15.25 -15.75 17.33
CA ASN A 94 15.81 -14.53 17.94
C ASN A 94 15.41 -13.28 17.17
N ASP A 95 15.42 -13.35 15.85
CA ASP A 95 15.01 -12.22 15.01
C ASP A 95 13.55 -11.88 15.23
N ILE A 96 12.71 -12.89 15.37
CA ILE A 96 11.30 -12.71 15.65
C ILE A 96 11.08 -12.08 17.03
N ASP A 97 11.83 -12.54 18.04
CA ASP A 97 11.75 -11.99 19.38
C ASP A 97 12.17 -10.52 19.41
N ILE A 98 13.20 -10.17 18.67
CA ILE A 98 13.66 -8.78 18.57
C ILE A 98 12.58 -7.93 17.92
N LEU A 99 11.96 -8.40 16.84
CA LEU A 99 10.86 -7.68 16.18
C LEU A 99 9.69 -7.47 17.11
N ILE A 100 9.32 -8.48 17.89
CA ILE A 100 8.24 -8.38 18.86
C ILE A 100 8.59 -7.39 19.96
N SER A 101 9.84 -7.36 20.40
CA SER A 101 10.28 -6.46 21.46
C SER A 101 10.24 -4.99 21.04
N ASP A 102 10.41 -4.72 19.76
CA ASP A 102 10.41 -3.37 19.22
C ASP A 102 8.97 -2.80 19.05
N PHE A 103 7.98 -3.63 19.22
CA PHE A 103 6.60 -3.22 19.18
C PHE A 103 6.03 -3.04 20.57
#